data_cff161b2223d771e9cea8b13d9c4b9aa
#
_entry.id   cff161b2223d771e9cea8b13d9c4b9aa
#
_cell.length_a   1.000
_cell.length_b   1.000
_cell.length_c   1.000
_cell.angle_alpha   90.00
_cell.angle_beta   90.00
_cell.angle_gamma   90.00
#
_symmetry.space_group_name_H-M   'P 1'
#
loop_
_entity.id
_entity.type
_entity.pdbx_description
1 polymer ?
#
loop_
_entity_poly.entity_id
_entity_poly.type
_entity_poly.pdbx_seq_one_letter_code
_entity_poly.pdbx_strand_id
1 'polypeptide(L)'
;YRLKEGRIIRGLRGKARITINLIEYNIYPQTIATFLPGSIIELLEFTPDCDFQMIAADKDFLPLLRGDQLFESHTRQNLVTQVTDTEWKLSDAYFTLIWDTVQEVPFRREVVQHLLAALLHNIKYIRTEEANDTSRRFSHQEEIFWRFIALVNEFSKNERTVGFYADKL
;
A
#
# COMPACT_ATOMS: atom_id res chain seq x y z
N TYR A 1 12.70 -8.21 -1.22
CA TYR A 1 12.90 -7.13 -2.20
C TYR A 1 12.40 -5.80 -1.65
N ARG A 2 13.21 -4.73 -1.74
CA ARG A 2 12.82 -3.37 -1.29
C ARG A 2 12.26 -2.58 -2.47
N LEU A 3 11.03 -2.10 -2.32
CA LEU A 3 10.34 -1.31 -3.35
C LEU A 3 10.93 0.09 -3.46
N LYS A 4 11.13 0.55 -4.69
CA LYS A 4 11.50 1.94 -4.99
C LYS A 4 10.27 2.82 -5.21
N GLU A 5 9.23 2.25 -5.80
CA GLU A 5 7.94 2.88 -6.09
C GLU A 5 6.81 2.37 -5.18
N GLY A 6 5.74 3.14 -5.07
CA GLY A 6 4.49 2.68 -4.47
C GLY A 6 3.76 1.71 -5.40
N ARG A 7 3.02 0.75 -4.84
CA ARG A 7 2.23 -0.22 -5.63
C ARG A 7 0.84 -0.39 -5.05
N ILE A 8 -0.13 -0.50 -5.95
CA ILE A 8 -1.50 -0.90 -5.63
C ILE A 8 -1.75 -2.20 -6.38
N ILE A 9 -2.12 -3.25 -5.65
CA ILE A 9 -2.36 -4.59 -6.19
C ILE A 9 -3.79 -5.01 -5.93
N ARG A 10 -4.41 -5.67 -6.91
CA ARG A 10 -5.71 -6.33 -6.81
C ARG A 10 -5.54 -7.82 -7.07
N GLY A 11 -5.97 -8.67 -6.15
CA GLY A 11 -6.01 -10.12 -6.33
C GLY A 11 -7.21 -10.53 -7.18
N LEU A 12 -6.96 -11.13 -8.34
CA LEU A 12 -8.01 -11.56 -9.27
C LEU A 12 -8.39 -13.02 -9.07
N ARG A 13 -7.39 -13.90 -8.95
CA ARG A 13 -7.56 -15.35 -8.80
C ARG A 13 -6.46 -15.95 -7.94
N GLY A 14 -6.70 -17.16 -7.46
CA GLY A 14 -5.72 -17.90 -6.67
C GLY A 14 -5.44 -17.25 -5.32
N LYS A 15 -4.32 -17.61 -4.72
CA LYS A 15 -3.88 -17.14 -3.41
C LYS A 15 -2.39 -16.87 -3.43
N ALA A 16 -1.96 -15.83 -2.72
CA ALA A 16 -0.55 -15.60 -2.43
C ALA A 16 -0.36 -15.29 -0.94
N ARG A 17 0.74 -15.76 -0.36
CA ARG A 17 1.19 -15.40 0.98
C ARG A 17 2.49 -14.62 0.85
N ILE A 18 2.50 -13.43 1.40
CA ILE A 18 3.62 -12.50 1.31
C ILE A 18 3.98 -11.96 2.68
N THR A 19 5.21 -11.51 2.87
CA THR A 19 5.52 -10.60 3.98
C THR A 19 5.64 -9.18 3.44
N ILE A 20 5.15 -8.23 4.23
CA ILE A 20 5.36 -6.80 4.01
C ILE A 20 5.97 -6.26 5.29
N ASN A 21 7.22 -5.81 5.23
CA ASN A 21 7.94 -5.32 6.40
C ASN A 21 7.93 -6.34 7.56
N LEU A 22 8.18 -7.62 7.25
CA LEU A 22 8.22 -8.76 8.17
C LEU A 22 6.85 -9.22 8.72
N ILE A 23 5.75 -8.59 8.32
CA ILE A 23 4.38 -9.01 8.71
C ILE A 23 3.78 -9.83 7.58
N GLU A 24 3.23 -10.99 7.89
CA GLU A 24 2.60 -11.87 6.91
C GLU A 24 1.19 -11.41 6.54
N TYR A 25 0.90 -11.48 5.24
CA TYR A 25 -0.41 -11.19 4.67
C TYR A 25 -0.79 -12.25 3.64
N ASN A 26 -2.10 -12.50 3.56
CA ASN A 26 -2.68 -13.35 2.53
C ASN A 26 -3.39 -12.47 1.51
N ILE A 27 -3.10 -12.70 0.23
CA ILE A 27 -3.79 -12.08 -0.90
C ILE A 27 -4.74 -13.11 -1.49
N TYR A 28 -6.02 -12.79 -1.52
CA TYR A 28 -7.10 -13.60 -2.08
C TYR A 28 -7.78 -12.84 -3.23
N PRO A 29 -8.69 -13.47 -3.99
CA PRO A 29 -9.60 -12.74 -4.87
C PRO A 29 -10.36 -11.66 -4.11
N GLN A 30 -10.58 -10.51 -4.75
CA GLN A 30 -11.20 -9.33 -4.14
C GLN A 30 -10.38 -8.70 -2.98
N THR A 31 -9.09 -8.93 -2.95
CA THR A 31 -8.18 -8.24 -2.02
C THR A 31 -7.52 -7.06 -2.72
N ILE A 32 -7.46 -5.92 -2.04
CA ILE A 32 -6.65 -4.76 -2.44
C ILE A 32 -5.49 -4.61 -1.47
N ALA A 33 -4.27 -4.56 -2.00
CA ALA A 33 -3.06 -4.31 -1.23
C ALA A 33 -2.37 -3.03 -1.71
N THR A 34 -1.84 -2.24 -0.77
CA THR A 34 -1.04 -1.04 -1.09
C THR A 34 0.32 -1.14 -0.43
N PHE A 35 1.35 -0.94 -1.21
CA PHE A 35 2.73 -0.96 -0.75
C PHE A 35 3.35 0.42 -0.94
N LEU A 36 3.93 0.96 0.11
CA LEU A 36 4.63 2.25 0.07
C LEU A 36 6.05 2.09 -0.49
N PRO A 37 6.62 3.15 -1.08
CA PRO A 37 8.04 3.18 -1.37
C PRO A 37 8.87 2.89 -0.12
N GLY A 38 9.89 2.07 -0.26
CA GLY A 38 10.72 1.61 0.86
C GLY A 38 10.25 0.33 1.56
N SER A 39 9.03 -0.14 1.30
CA SER A 39 8.53 -1.42 1.85
C SER A 39 9.41 -2.58 1.41
N ILE A 40 9.64 -3.50 2.33
CA ILE A 40 10.34 -4.76 2.07
C ILE A 40 9.28 -5.84 1.85
N ILE A 41 9.31 -6.48 0.68
CA ILE A 41 8.34 -7.52 0.30
C ILE A 41 9.08 -8.81 0.04
N GLU A 42 8.53 -9.90 0.55
CA GLU A 42 8.94 -11.26 0.25
C GLU A 42 7.71 -12.09 -0.13
N LEU A 43 7.80 -12.80 -1.24
CA LEU A 43 6.78 -13.76 -1.66
C LEU A 43 7.12 -15.10 -1.01
N LEU A 44 6.23 -15.60 -0.17
CA LEU A 44 6.40 -16.88 0.54
C LEU A 44 5.82 -18.04 -0.26
N GLU A 45 4.58 -17.90 -0.69
CA GLU A 45 3.84 -18.93 -1.41
C GLU A 45 2.84 -18.30 -2.38
N PHE A 46 2.52 -19.03 -3.44
CA PHE A 46 1.38 -18.70 -4.33
C PHE A 46 0.83 -19.95 -4.98
N THR A 47 -0.46 -19.93 -5.31
CA THR A 47 -1.10 -21.02 -6.08
C THR A 47 -0.79 -20.86 -7.57
N PRO A 48 -0.76 -21.97 -8.35
CA PRO A 48 -0.43 -21.92 -9.79
C PRO A 48 -1.37 -21.03 -10.62
N ASP A 49 -2.60 -20.82 -10.16
CA ASP A 49 -3.63 -19.98 -10.77
C ASP A 49 -3.64 -18.55 -10.25
N CYS A 50 -2.64 -18.18 -9.44
CA CYS A 50 -2.56 -16.83 -8.87
C CYS A 50 -2.42 -15.79 -9.98
N ASP A 51 -3.33 -14.82 -9.96
CA ASP A 51 -3.42 -13.75 -10.92
C ASP A 51 -3.74 -12.44 -10.20
N PHE A 52 -3.09 -11.34 -10.62
CA PHE A 52 -3.29 -10.02 -10.01
C PHE A 52 -3.04 -8.90 -11.01
N GLN A 53 -3.71 -7.79 -10.79
CA GLN A 53 -3.41 -6.52 -11.46
C GLN A 53 -2.62 -5.62 -10.55
N MET A 54 -1.68 -4.85 -11.11
CA MET A 54 -0.82 -3.97 -10.35
C MET A 54 -0.66 -2.61 -11.06
N ILE A 55 -0.77 -1.54 -10.27
CA ILE A 55 -0.32 -0.20 -10.63
C ILE A 55 0.93 0.10 -9.82
N ALA A 56 2.03 0.44 -10.50
CA ALA A 56 3.25 0.95 -9.89
C ALA A 56 3.39 2.43 -10.21
N ALA A 57 3.61 3.26 -9.20
CA ALA A 57 3.77 4.70 -9.36
C ALA A 57 4.93 5.23 -8.53
N ASP A 58 5.78 6.03 -9.16
CA ASP A 58 6.85 6.75 -8.46
C ASP A 58 6.26 7.76 -7.46
N LYS A 59 6.98 8.01 -6.36
CA LYS A 59 6.60 8.99 -5.33
C LYS A 59 6.34 10.39 -5.90
N ASP A 60 7.04 10.75 -6.99
CA ASP A 60 6.89 12.05 -7.64
C ASP A 60 5.63 12.13 -8.51
N PHE A 61 4.99 10.98 -8.76
CA PHE A 61 3.71 10.90 -9.48
C PHE A 61 2.50 11.20 -8.58
N LEU A 62 2.68 11.25 -7.26
CA LEU A 62 1.62 11.43 -6.26
C LEU A 62 1.79 12.72 -5.42
N PRO A 63 1.98 13.90 -6.05
CA PRO A 63 2.25 15.14 -5.30
C PRO A 63 1.09 15.54 -4.39
N LEU A 64 -0.15 15.18 -4.75
CA LEU A 64 -1.37 15.48 -3.97
C LEU A 64 -1.43 14.76 -2.62
N LEU A 65 -0.66 13.68 -2.46
CA LEU A 65 -0.60 12.90 -1.22
C LEU A 65 0.61 13.25 -0.34
N ARG A 66 1.48 14.15 -0.82
CA ARG A 66 2.62 14.63 -0.04
C ARG A 66 2.13 15.47 1.13
N GLY A 67 2.44 15.03 2.33
CA GLY A 67 2.08 15.74 3.58
C GLY A 67 0.75 15.31 4.20
N ASP A 68 -0.01 14.39 3.60
CA ASP A 68 -1.15 13.78 4.26
C ASP A 68 -0.66 12.69 5.23
N GLN A 69 -0.32 13.11 6.47
CA GLN A 69 0.08 12.20 7.54
C GLN A 69 -0.99 11.14 7.84
N LEU A 70 -2.26 11.48 7.66
CA LEU A 70 -3.36 10.53 7.86
C LEU A 70 -3.35 9.45 6.78
N PHE A 71 -3.06 9.80 5.53
CA PHE A 71 -2.91 8.82 4.46
C PHE A 71 -1.75 7.86 4.73
N GLU A 72 -0.59 8.38 5.13
CA GLU A 72 0.57 7.55 5.46
C GLU A 72 0.29 6.64 6.66
N SER A 73 -0.35 7.13 7.72
CA SER A 73 -0.67 6.33 8.89
C SER A 73 -1.68 5.22 8.57
N HIS A 74 -2.78 5.52 7.91
CA HIS A 74 -3.79 4.53 7.52
C HIS A 74 -3.28 3.50 6.52
N THR A 75 -2.46 3.93 5.56
CA THR A 75 -1.85 3.01 4.59
C THR A 75 -0.81 2.10 5.25
N ARG A 76 -0.17 2.55 6.34
CA ARG A 76 0.74 1.72 7.13
C ARG A 76 0.01 0.68 7.98
N GLN A 77 -1.20 0.98 8.42
CA GLN A 77 -1.96 0.15 9.35
C GLN A 77 -2.66 -1.04 8.68
N ASN A 78 -3.28 -0.83 7.53
CA ASN A 78 -4.04 -1.84 6.81
C ASN A 78 -3.55 -1.95 5.37
N LEU A 79 -2.39 -2.59 5.19
CA LEU A 79 -1.77 -2.72 3.87
C LEU A 79 -2.58 -3.62 2.93
N VAL A 80 -3.35 -4.56 3.47
CA VAL A 80 -4.12 -5.56 2.71
C VAL A 80 -5.55 -5.58 3.24
N THR A 81 -6.52 -5.40 2.36
CA THR A 81 -7.94 -5.26 2.67
C THR A 81 -8.77 -6.16 1.76
N GLN A 82 -9.66 -6.96 2.34
CA GLN A 82 -10.69 -7.67 1.60
C GLN A 82 -11.85 -6.70 1.36
N VAL A 83 -12.30 -6.57 0.11
CA VAL A 83 -13.33 -5.59 -0.26
C VAL A 83 -14.64 -6.24 -0.65
N THR A 84 -15.74 -5.49 -0.51
CA THR A 84 -17.08 -5.90 -0.94
C THR A 84 -17.18 -5.91 -2.47
N ASP A 85 -18.23 -6.55 -3.00
CA ASP A 85 -18.50 -6.58 -4.44
C ASP A 85 -18.65 -5.17 -5.05
N THR A 86 -19.25 -4.24 -4.30
CA THR A 86 -19.43 -2.86 -4.75
C THR A 86 -18.10 -2.13 -4.85
N GLU A 87 -17.27 -2.25 -3.83
CA GLU A 87 -15.94 -1.65 -3.78
C GLU A 87 -15.00 -2.29 -4.82
N TRP A 88 -15.13 -3.60 -5.03
CA TRP A 88 -14.40 -4.31 -6.07
C TRP A 88 -14.71 -3.78 -7.46
N LYS A 89 -16.00 -3.63 -7.81
CA LYS A 89 -16.43 -3.04 -9.08
C LYS A 89 -15.93 -1.61 -9.25
N LEU A 90 -15.98 -0.80 -8.19
CA LEU A 90 -15.48 0.57 -8.23
C LEU A 90 -13.96 0.59 -8.44
N SER A 91 -13.20 -0.26 -7.75
CA SER A 91 -11.76 -0.37 -7.96
C SER A 91 -11.41 -0.83 -9.38
N ASP A 92 -12.23 -1.71 -9.98
CA ASP A 92 -12.08 -2.15 -11.36
C ASP A 92 -12.24 -1.01 -12.36
N ALA A 93 -13.23 -0.17 -12.15
CA ALA A 93 -13.44 1.03 -12.96
C ALA A 93 -12.23 1.98 -12.90
N TYR A 94 -11.64 2.21 -11.71
CA TYR A 94 -10.43 3.02 -11.58
C TYR A 94 -9.24 2.39 -12.31
N PHE A 95 -9.01 1.10 -12.15
CA PHE A 95 -7.89 0.41 -12.82
C PHE A 95 -8.02 0.48 -14.33
N THR A 96 -9.22 0.24 -14.86
CA THR A 96 -9.50 0.35 -16.30
C THR A 96 -9.30 1.77 -16.80
N LEU A 97 -9.86 2.76 -16.12
CA LEU A 97 -9.74 4.16 -16.54
C LEU A 97 -8.29 4.67 -16.50
N ILE A 98 -7.53 4.29 -15.48
CA ILE A 98 -6.11 4.63 -15.38
C ILE A 98 -5.35 3.97 -16.53
N TRP A 99 -5.60 2.68 -16.80
CA TRP A 99 -4.97 1.95 -17.89
C TRP A 99 -5.24 2.60 -19.25
N ASP A 100 -6.50 2.89 -19.54
CA ASP A 100 -6.89 3.52 -20.81
C ASP A 100 -6.26 4.90 -20.98
N THR A 101 -6.26 5.71 -19.88
CA THR A 101 -5.66 7.05 -19.89
C THR A 101 -4.14 7.01 -20.09
N VAL A 102 -3.45 6.00 -19.56
CA VAL A 102 -1.99 5.84 -19.74
C VAL A 102 -1.63 5.50 -21.19
N GLN A 103 -2.53 4.84 -21.92
CA GLN A 103 -2.31 4.48 -23.34
C GLN A 103 -2.56 5.67 -24.31
N GLU A 104 -3.15 6.76 -23.85
CA GLU A 104 -3.46 7.90 -24.71
C GLU A 104 -2.21 8.67 -25.15
N VAL A 105 -2.26 9.19 -26.38
CA VAL A 105 -1.23 10.06 -26.95
C VAL A 105 -1.87 11.40 -27.36
N PRO A 106 -1.42 12.54 -26.80
CA PRO A 106 -0.31 12.70 -25.85
C PRO A 106 -0.65 12.22 -24.43
N PHE A 107 0.37 11.77 -23.71
CA PHE A 107 0.21 11.30 -22.32
C PHE A 107 -0.28 12.40 -21.39
N ARG A 108 -1.41 12.18 -20.74
CA ARG A 108 -2.08 13.15 -19.85
C ARG A 108 -1.69 12.93 -18.40
N ARG A 109 -0.47 13.33 -18.05
CA ARG A 109 0.11 13.12 -16.71
C ARG A 109 -0.80 13.55 -15.57
N GLU A 110 -1.34 14.76 -15.64
CA GLU A 110 -2.17 15.34 -14.57
C GLU A 110 -3.48 14.56 -14.38
N VAL A 111 -4.09 14.08 -15.47
CA VAL A 111 -5.29 13.25 -15.39
C VAL A 111 -4.99 11.95 -14.66
N VAL A 112 -3.91 11.26 -15.03
CA VAL A 112 -3.48 10.02 -14.36
C VAL A 112 -3.17 10.26 -12.87
N GLN A 113 -2.51 11.37 -12.53
CA GLN A 113 -2.24 11.74 -11.14
C GLN A 113 -3.52 11.92 -10.32
N HIS A 114 -4.54 12.58 -10.88
CA HIS A 114 -5.82 12.77 -10.19
C HIS A 114 -6.62 11.47 -10.06
N LEU A 115 -6.59 10.60 -11.07
CA LEU A 115 -7.21 9.28 -11.00
C LEU A 115 -6.55 8.39 -9.95
N LEU A 116 -5.23 8.39 -9.87
CA LEU A 116 -4.48 7.67 -8.82
C LEU A 116 -4.79 8.23 -7.43
N ALA A 117 -4.87 9.55 -7.28
CA ALA A 117 -5.24 10.18 -6.02
C ALA A 117 -6.67 9.79 -5.62
N ALA A 118 -7.63 9.81 -6.54
CA ALA A 118 -9.01 9.40 -6.29
C ALA A 118 -9.09 7.92 -5.87
N LEU A 119 -8.38 7.02 -6.55
CA LEU A 119 -8.30 5.60 -6.18
C LEU A 119 -7.73 5.42 -4.76
N LEU A 120 -6.64 6.11 -4.43
CA LEU A 120 -6.02 6.02 -3.11
C LEU A 120 -6.91 6.58 -2.01
N HIS A 121 -7.63 7.68 -2.25
CA HIS A 121 -8.63 8.20 -1.31
C HIS A 121 -9.78 7.22 -1.11
N ASN A 122 -10.24 6.57 -2.17
CA ASN A 122 -11.28 5.54 -2.06
C ASN A 122 -10.79 4.35 -1.22
N ILE A 123 -9.58 3.86 -1.44
CA ILE A 123 -8.97 2.78 -0.64
C ILE A 123 -8.84 3.20 0.84
N LYS A 124 -8.43 4.45 1.11
CA LYS A 124 -8.35 5.00 2.46
C LYS A 124 -9.74 4.99 3.13
N TYR A 125 -10.78 5.40 2.41
CA TYR A 125 -12.15 5.43 2.91
C TYR A 125 -12.64 4.04 3.32
N ILE A 126 -12.48 3.04 2.45
CA ILE A 126 -12.80 1.63 2.72
C ILE A 126 -12.14 1.17 4.02
N ARG A 127 -10.85 1.43 4.18
CA ARG A 127 -10.08 1.01 5.36
C ARG A 127 -10.49 1.72 6.65
N THR A 128 -10.95 2.96 6.54
CA THR A 128 -11.43 3.71 7.71
C THR A 128 -12.77 3.15 8.20
N GLU A 129 -13.65 2.72 7.30
CA GLU A 129 -14.89 2.06 7.66
C GLU A 129 -14.65 0.70 8.33
N GLU A 130 -13.74 -0.12 7.79
CA GLU A 130 -13.33 -1.39 8.42
C GLU A 130 -12.70 -1.19 9.81
N ALA A 131 -11.88 -0.16 9.99
CA ALA A 131 -11.25 0.14 11.29
C ALA A 131 -12.26 0.56 12.35
N ASN A 132 -13.36 1.19 11.97
CA ASN A 132 -14.45 1.54 12.87
C ASN A 132 -15.30 0.32 13.27
N ASP A 133 -15.37 -0.69 12.41
CA ASP A 133 -16.13 -1.92 12.66
C ASP A 133 -15.29 -2.99 13.42
N THR A 134 -13.99 -2.99 13.22
CA THR A 134 -13.04 -3.87 13.92
C THR A 134 -12.02 -3.04 14.67
N SER A 135 -12.13 -2.97 16.00
CA SER A 135 -11.09 -2.41 16.90
C SER A 135 -9.82 -3.29 16.88
N ARG A 136 -9.16 -3.41 15.74
CA ARG A 136 -7.88 -4.10 15.61
C ARG A 136 -6.80 -3.23 16.28
N ARG A 137 -6.55 -3.52 17.55
CA ARG A 137 -5.37 -2.97 18.23
C ARG A 137 -4.13 -3.57 17.58
N PHE A 138 -3.17 -2.72 17.23
CA PHE A 138 -1.84 -3.18 16.86
C PHE A 138 -1.28 -4.09 17.95
N SER A 139 -0.58 -5.13 17.52
CA SER A 139 0.29 -5.83 18.46
C SER A 139 1.41 -4.85 18.87
N HIS A 140 1.89 -4.96 20.10
CA HIS A 140 3.02 -4.16 20.56
C HIS A 140 4.25 -4.27 19.65
N GLN A 141 4.43 -5.41 18.99
CA GLN A 141 5.49 -5.65 18.00
C GLN A 141 5.31 -4.82 16.73
N GLU A 142 4.08 -4.69 16.22
CA GLU A 142 3.78 -3.86 15.04
C GLU A 142 4.01 -2.37 15.37
N GLU A 143 3.66 -1.92 16.56
CA GLU A 143 3.89 -0.55 17.00
C GLU A 143 5.38 -0.22 17.09
N ILE A 144 6.17 -1.09 17.72
CA ILE A 144 7.64 -0.95 17.80
C ILE A 144 8.24 -0.92 16.39
N PHE A 145 7.81 -1.83 15.51
CA PHE A 145 8.31 -1.88 14.14
C PHE A 145 8.07 -0.57 13.38
N TRP A 146 6.85 -0.05 13.42
CA TRP A 146 6.53 1.20 12.72
C TRP A 146 7.26 2.40 13.30
N ARG A 147 7.42 2.44 14.62
CA ARG A 147 8.23 3.46 15.29
C ARG A 147 9.69 3.39 14.87
N PHE A 148 10.25 2.19 14.78
CA PHE A 148 11.59 1.97 14.26
C PHE A 148 11.75 2.48 12.83
N ILE A 149 10.83 2.13 11.92
CA ILE A 149 10.87 2.58 10.51
C ILE A 149 10.79 4.11 10.43
N ALA A 150 9.95 4.75 11.23
CA ALA A 150 9.85 6.21 11.28
C ALA A 150 11.19 6.83 11.69
N LEU A 151 11.81 6.33 12.77
CA LEU A 151 13.11 6.78 13.24
C LEU A 151 14.23 6.59 12.20
N VAL A 152 14.23 5.44 11.51
CA VAL A 152 15.20 5.19 10.42
C VAL A 152 15.01 6.17 9.27
N ASN A 153 13.79 6.45 8.86
CA ASN A 153 13.52 7.41 7.79
C ASN A 153 13.97 8.85 8.16
N GLU A 154 13.84 9.22 9.42
CA GLU A 154 14.20 10.54 9.92
C GLU A 154 15.72 10.69 10.11
N PHE A 155 16.35 9.70 10.75
CA PHE A 155 17.72 9.82 11.26
C PHE A 155 18.77 9.05 10.46
N SER A 156 18.44 8.15 9.52
CA SER A 156 19.40 7.26 8.86
C SER A 156 20.50 7.95 8.06
N LYS A 157 20.33 9.22 7.72
CA LYS A 157 21.37 10.02 7.06
C LYS A 157 22.50 10.41 8.02
N ASN A 158 22.17 10.60 9.30
CA ASN A 158 23.06 11.11 10.31
C ASN A 158 23.46 10.07 11.36
N GLU A 159 22.57 9.09 11.62
CA GLU A 159 22.72 8.08 12.66
C GLU A 159 22.69 6.66 12.07
N ARG A 160 23.73 5.88 12.36
CA ARG A 160 23.92 4.53 11.82
C ARG A 160 24.04 3.45 12.87
N THR A 161 24.00 3.81 14.16
CA THR A 161 24.20 2.86 15.25
C THR A 161 22.86 2.26 15.70
N VAL A 162 22.81 0.95 15.86
CA VAL A 162 21.62 0.23 16.35
C VAL A 162 21.20 0.73 17.74
N GLY A 163 22.15 1.05 18.61
CA GLY A 163 21.92 1.58 19.95
C GLY A 163 21.07 2.85 19.95
N PHE A 164 21.36 3.81 19.04
CA PHE A 164 20.57 5.04 18.92
C PHE A 164 19.09 4.78 18.70
N TYR A 165 18.77 3.81 17.83
CA TYR A 165 17.38 3.45 17.53
C TYR A 165 16.73 2.66 18.66
N ALA A 166 17.49 1.78 19.31
CA ALA A 166 16.99 1.00 20.44
C ALA A 166 16.63 1.90 21.64
N ASP A 167 17.42 2.94 21.91
CA ASP A 167 17.17 3.88 23.01
C ASP A 167 15.95 4.79 22.78
N LYS A 168 15.48 4.91 21.53
CA LYS A 168 14.32 5.74 21.16
C LYS A 168 13.03 4.95 20.96
N LEU A 169 13.09 3.62 20.94
CA LEU A 169 11.94 2.72 20.82
C LEU A 169 11.27 2.48 22.16
#